data_cf99d6fc3535032ae850c377ccd97087
#
_entry.id   cf99d6fc3535032ae850c377ccd97087
#
_cell.length_a   1.000
_cell.length_b   1.000
_cell.length_c   1.000
_cell.angle_alpha   90.00
_cell.angle_beta   90.00
_cell.angle_gamma   90.00
#
_symmetry.space_group_name_H-M   'P 1'
#
loop_
_entity.id
_entity.type
_entity.pdbx_description
1 polymer ?
#
loop_
_entity_poly.entity_id
_entity_poly.type
_entity_poly.pdbx_seq_one_letter_code
_entity_poly.pdbx_strand_id
1 'polypeptide(L)'
;NVVGSAIAKASDDVIYTWAGPEIAVATTKAYSTQLTVIYLIAAYMADKLGKISKEEYADFIKEIESLPDKVAEILKSKEDVQYLASKFYNCHSIFFIGRNLDYAVSLEGSLKLKEISYIHSEAYAAGELKHGTISLIEDGTLVVALATGKNLFDKTVSNVKEVKARGAIVMGVTTEEHEHMDDVADYTVKIPATHEMLLPSLTVIPLQLFGYYVCLLYTSPSPRDS
;
A
#
# COMPACT_ATOMS: atom_id res chain seq x y z
N ASN A 1 -15.97 -9.58 -10.68
CA ASN A 1 -16.06 -9.48 -12.13
C ASN A 1 -17.39 -8.82 -12.52
N VAL A 2 -17.57 -8.52 -13.81
CA VAL A 2 -18.83 -7.94 -14.31
C VAL A 2 -19.97 -8.94 -14.11
N VAL A 3 -21.15 -8.43 -13.74
CA VAL A 3 -22.37 -9.23 -13.56
C VAL A 3 -22.68 -10.00 -14.86
N GLY A 4 -22.92 -11.28 -14.75
CA GLY A 4 -23.20 -12.13 -15.90
C GLY A 4 -21.97 -12.54 -16.73
N SER A 5 -20.76 -12.27 -16.27
CA SER A 5 -19.51 -12.73 -16.90
C SER A 5 -19.44 -14.27 -16.97
N ALA A 6 -18.59 -14.78 -17.85
CA ALA A 6 -18.41 -16.23 -18.01
C ALA A 6 -17.99 -16.91 -16.70
N ILE A 7 -17.11 -16.28 -15.91
CA ILE A 7 -16.68 -16.82 -14.63
C ILE A 7 -17.82 -16.84 -13.61
N ALA A 8 -18.66 -15.78 -13.56
CA ALA A 8 -19.80 -15.75 -12.67
C ALA A 8 -20.83 -16.85 -13.01
N LYS A 9 -21.02 -17.13 -14.31
CA LYS A 9 -21.93 -18.20 -14.76
C LYS A 9 -21.39 -19.62 -14.50
N ALA A 10 -20.07 -19.77 -14.45
CA ALA A 10 -19.40 -21.05 -14.23
C ALA A 10 -19.14 -21.35 -12.75
N SER A 11 -19.36 -20.39 -11.84
CA SER A 11 -19.15 -20.54 -10.40
C SER A 11 -20.40 -21.04 -9.71
N ASP A 12 -20.25 -21.89 -8.69
CA ASP A 12 -21.35 -22.36 -7.84
C ASP A 12 -21.91 -21.23 -6.98
N ASP A 13 -21.03 -20.35 -6.47
CA ASP A 13 -21.40 -19.20 -5.66
C ASP A 13 -20.70 -17.92 -6.16
N VAL A 14 -21.36 -16.78 -6.07
CA VAL A 14 -20.85 -15.49 -6.55
C VAL A 14 -21.12 -14.39 -5.55
N ILE A 15 -20.09 -13.62 -5.22
CA ILE A 15 -20.20 -12.37 -4.46
C ILE A 15 -19.73 -11.23 -5.35
N TYR A 16 -20.57 -10.22 -5.52
CA TYR A 16 -20.24 -9.00 -6.25
C TYR A 16 -19.74 -7.91 -5.30
N THR A 17 -18.63 -7.25 -5.67
CA THR A 17 -18.01 -6.18 -4.86
C THR A 17 -18.78 -4.87 -4.89
N TRP A 18 -19.68 -4.68 -5.84
CA TRP A 18 -20.46 -3.43 -6.06
C TRP A 18 -19.61 -2.16 -6.20
N ALA A 19 -18.33 -2.33 -6.61
CA ALA A 19 -17.41 -1.21 -6.81
C ALA A 19 -17.81 -0.25 -7.94
N GLY A 20 -18.78 -0.63 -8.76
CA GLY A 20 -19.17 0.11 -9.97
C GLY A 20 -18.14 -0.04 -11.10
N PRO A 21 -18.37 0.60 -12.25
CA PRO A 21 -17.45 0.51 -13.38
C PRO A 21 -16.10 1.15 -13.05
N GLU A 22 -15.01 0.46 -13.38
CA GLU A 22 -13.66 1.01 -13.36
C GLU A 22 -13.38 1.69 -14.68
N ILE A 23 -13.08 3.00 -14.64
CA ILE A 23 -12.83 3.81 -15.83
C ILE A 23 -11.34 3.88 -16.13
N ALA A 24 -10.51 3.94 -15.09
CA ALA A 24 -9.06 3.97 -15.22
C ALA A 24 -8.49 2.55 -15.39
N VAL A 25 -7.42 2.44 -16.19
CA VAL A 25 -6.69 1.17 -16.35
C VAL A 25 -6.05 0.76 -15.01
N ALA A 26 -5.46 1.71 -14.30
CA ALA A 26 -4.90 1.47 -12.97
C ALA A 26 -6.02 1.36 -11.92
N THR A 27 -6.39 0.15 -11.60
CA THR A 27 -7.45 -0.20 -10.66
C THR A 27 -7.08 0.22 -9.23
N THR A 28 -7.94 1.02 -8.59
CA THR A 28 -7.80 1.40 -7.18
C THR A 28 -8.95 0.85 -6.35
N LYS A 29 -10.19 1.28 -6.62
CA LYS A 29 -11.38 0.87 -5.85
C LYS A 29 -11.67 -0.63 -5.91
N ALA A 30 -11.42 -1.28 -7.05
CA ALA A 30 -11.65 -2.72 -7.16
C ALA A 30 -10.69 -3.52 -6.28
N TYR A 31 -9.43 -3.10 -6.16
CA TYR A 31 -8.48 -3.69 -5.21
C TYR A 31 -9.00 -3.62 -3.77
N SER A 32 -9.39 -2.43 -3.31
CA SER A 32 -9.88 -2.22 -1.93
C SER A 32 -11.16 -3.01 -1.65
N THR A 33 -12.12 -3.04 -2.59
CA THR A 33 -13.36 -3.79 -2.43
C THR A 33 -13.16 -5.30 -2.49
N GLN A 34 -12.19 -5.79 -3.27
CA GLN A 34 -11.81 -7.20 -3.27
C GLN A 34 -11.20 -7.62 -1.93
N LEU A 35 -10.31 -6.80 -1.34
CA LEU A 35 -9.80 -7.05 0.00
C LEU A 35 -10.93 -7.14 1.03
N THR A 36 -11.89 -6.20 0.98
CA THR A 36 -13.05 -6.21 1.88
C THR A 36 -13.85 -7.50 1.77
N VAL A 37 -14.11 -7.98 0.55
CA VAL A 37 -14.81 -9.27 0.35
C VAL A 37 -14.00 -10.45 0.92
N ILE A 38 -12.67 -10.45 0.73
CA ILE A 38 -11.80 -11.49 1.29
C ILE A 38 -11.86 -11.48 2.82
N TYR A 39 -11.82 -10.32 3.45
CA TYR A 39 -11.97 -10.20 4.91
C TYR A 39 -13.30 -10.74 5.41
N LEU A 40 -14.40 -10.39 4.74
CA LEU A 40 -15.75 -10.88 5.09
C LEU A 40 -15.84 -12.40 4.96
N ILE A 41 -15.30 -12.98 3.88
CA ILE A 41 -15.27 -14.43 3.68
C ILE A 41 -14.44 -15.09 4.77
N ALA A 42 -13.25 -14.56 5.06
CA ALA A 42 -12.36 -15.12 6.09
C ALA A 42 -13.00 -15.09 7.48
N ALA A 43 -13.60 -13.94 7.86
CA ALA A 43 -14.30 -13.81 9.14
C ALA A 43 -15.50 -14.76 9.23
N TYR A 44 -16.31 -14.83 8.18
CA TYR A 44 -17.46 -15.75 8.12
C TYR A 44 -17.03 -17.22 8.27
N MET A 45 -15.99 -17.64 7.55
CA MET A 45 -15.46 -19.00 7.64
C MET A 45 -14.90 -19.29 9.04
N ALA A 46 -14.15 -18.34 9.63
CA ALA A 46 -13.59 -18.49 10.97
C ALA A 46 -14.68 -18.64 12.03
N ASP A 47 -15.77 -17.86 11.93
CA ASP A 47 -16.94 -18.00 12.80
C ASP A 47 -17.63 -19.37 12.62
N LYS A 48 -17.89 -19.77 11.38
CA LYS A 48 -18.56 -21.07 11.10
C LYS A 48 -17.73 -22.28 11.54
N LEU A 49 -16.43 -22.18 11.49
CA LEU A 49 -15.50 -23.23 11.93
C LEU A 49 -15.18 -23.16 13.41
N GLY A 50 -15.76 -22.23 14.16
CA GLY A 50 -15.52 -22.04 15.60
C GLY A 50 -14.07 -21.67 15.92
N LYS A 51 -13.37 -20.96 14.99
CA LYS A 51 -11.99 -20.51 15.16
C LYS A 51 -11.86 -19.18 15.87
N ILE A 52 -12.95 -18.42 15.92
CA ILE A 52 -13.07 -17.15 16.63
C ILE A 52 -14.39 -17.14 17.42
N SER A 53 -14.44 -16.38 18.49
CA SER A 53 -15.65 -16.15 19.28
C SER A 53 -16.63 -15.22 18.54
N LYS A 54 -17.87 -15.18 19.00
CA LYS A 54 -18.87 -14.24 18.47
C LYS A 54 -18.50 -12.79 18.75
N GLU A 55 -17.81 -12.52 19.84
CA GLU A 55 -17.30 -11.21 20.20
C GLU A 55 -16.19 -10.77 19.23
N GLU A 56 -15.16 -11.60 19.04
CA GLU A 56 -14.10 -11.34 18.08
C GLU A 56 -14.62 -11.13 16.67
N TYR A 57 -15.61 -11.94 16.24
CA TYR A 57 -16.28 -11.73 14.95
C TYR A 57 -16.93 -10.35 14.87
N ALA A 58 -17.74 -9.99 15.88
CA ALA A 58 -18.45 -8.71 15.90
C ALA A 58 -17.49 -7.50 15.91
N ASP A 59 -16.40 -7.60 16.67
CA ASP A 59 -15.39 -6.55 16.75
C ASP A 59 -14.62 -6.40 15.43
N PHE A 60 -14.30 -7.51 14.77
CA PHE A 60 -13.66 -7.47 13.44
C PHE A 60 -14.57 -6.84 12.38
N ILE A 61 -15.87 -7.13 12.40
CA ILE A 61 -16.84 -6.49 11.48
C ILE A 61 -16.93 -4.98 11.74
N LYS A 62 -17.02 -4.54 13.00
CA LYS A 62 -16.99 -3.10 13.33
C LYS A 62 -15.73 -2.42 12.85
N GLU A 63 -14.58 -3.12 12.94
CA GLU A 63 -13.31 -2.60 12.46
C GLU A 63 -13.31 -2.44 10.94
N ILE A 64 -13.90 -3.38 10.18
CA ILE A 64 -14.12 -3.23 8.73
C ILE A 64 -15.03 -2.02 8.44
N GLU A 65 -16.11 -1.85 9.20
CA GLU A 65 -17.04 -0.73 9.05
C GLU A 65 -16.37 0.64 9.32
N SER A 66 -15.32 0.67 10.12
CA SER A 66 -14.53 1.88 10.41
C SER A 66 -13.54 2.27 9.31
N LEU A 67 -13.22 1.39 8.36
CA LEU A 67 -12.22 1.65 7.32
C LEU A 67 -12.50 2.91 6.49
N PRO A 68 -13.75 3.23 6.08
CA PRO A 68 -14.01 4.46 5.33
C PRO A 68 -13.60 5.73 6.07
N ASP A 69 -13.84 5.80 7.39
CA ASP A 69 -13.46 6.97 8.20
C ASP A 69 -11.94 7.06 8.34
N LYS A 70 -11.25 5.94 8.52
CA LYS A 70 -9.79 5.88 8.55
C LYS A 70 -9.17 6.27 7.21
N VAL A 71 -9.77 5.86 6.10
CA VAL A 71 -9.35 6.33 4.76
C VAL A 71 -9.56 7.84 4.62
N ALA A 72 -10.70 8.37 5.09
CA ALA A 72 -10.94 9.81 5.08
C ALA A 72 -9.92 10.59 5.92
N GLU A 73 -9.42 9.99 7.01
CA GLU A 73 -8.34 10.55 7.82
C GLU A 73 -7.02 10.63 7.03
N ILE A 74 -6.61 9.53 6.37
CA ILE A 74 -5.42 9.51 5.51
C ILE A 74 -5.50 10.57 4.41
N LEU A 75 -6.66 10.77 3.82
CA LEU A 75 -6.87 11.75 2.75
C LEU A 75 -6.71 13.21 3.21
N LYS A 76 -6.74 13.51 4.51
CA LYS A 76 -6.46 14.86 5.03
C LYS A 76 -4.99 15.25 4.88
N SER A 77 -4.07 14.28 4.87
CA SER A 77 -2.63 14.51 4.68
C SER A 77 -2.16 14.32 3.22
N LYS A 78 -3.07 14.42 2.26
CA LYS A 78 -2.76 14.24 0.83
C LYS A 78 -1.72 15.23 0.29
N GLU A 79 -1.65 16.44 0.86
CA GLU A 79 -0.67 17.45 0.47
C GLU A 79 0.77 17.01 0.78
N ASP A 80 0.99 16.27 1.87
CA ASP A 80 2.30 15.73 2.22
C ASP A 80 2.75 14.71 1.19
N VAL A 81 1.85 13.82 0.76
CA VAL A 81 2.12 12.85 -0.31
C VAL A 81 2.35 13.54 -1.65
N GLN A 82 1.58 14.59 -1.96
CA GLN A 82 1.78 15.41 -3.16
C GLN A 82 3.15 16.09 -3.16
N TYR A 83 3.58 16.62 -2.03
CA TYR A 83 4.91 17.19 -1.88
C TYR A 83 6.01 16.15 -2.14
N LEU A 84 5.87 14.94 -1.59
CA LEU A 84 6.81 13.85 -1.86
C LEU A 84 6.82 13.48 -3.35
N ALA A 85 5.66 13.36 -3.98
CA ALA A 85 5.57 13.11 -5.41
C ALA A 85 6.32 14.18 -6.22
N SER A 86 6.22 15.47 -5.83
CA SER A 86 6.91 16.56 -6.52
C SER A 86 8.44 16.49 -6.43
N LYS A 87 8.98 15.80 -5.43
CA LYS A 87 10.42 15.57 -5.30
C LYS A 87 10.94 14.42 -6.17
N PHE A 88 10.09 13.40 -6.38
CA PHE A 88 10.52 12.13 -6.92
C PHE A 88 9.91 11.74 -8.27
N TYR A 89 9.09 12.60 -8.90
CA TYR A 89 8.43 12.30 -10.19
C TYR A 89 9.41 12.07 -11.36
N ASN A 90 10.67 12.51 -11.23
CA ASN A 90 11.74 12.33 -12.23
C ASN A 90 12.72 11.20 -11.90
N CYS A 91 12.45 10.39 -10.88
CA CYS A 91 13.32 9.27 -10.56
C CYS A 91 13.31 8.23 -11.69
N HIS A 92 14.48 7.66 -11.98
CA HIS A 92 14.60 6.57 -12.95
C HIS A 92 14.08 5.24 -12.41
N SER A 93 14.25 5.02 -11.10
CA SER A 93 13.85 3.79 -10.43
C SER A 93 13.46 4.09 -8.98
N ILE A 94 12.42 3.41 -8.51
CA ILE A 94 11.91 3.49 -7.14
C ILE A 94 11.74 2.06 -6.62
N PHE A 95 12.26 1.80 -5.43
CA PHE A 95 12.13 0.49 -4.79
C PHE A 95 11.08 0.53 -3.69
N PHE A 96 10.30 -0.53 -3.59
CA PHE A 96 9.34 -0.73 -2.50
C PHE A 96 9.81 -1.91 -1.66
N ILE A 97 9.83 -1.76 -0.35
CA ILE A 97 10.21 -2.84 0.55
C ILE A 97 9.19 -3.00 1.68
N GLY A 98 8.96 -4.23 2.08
CA GLY A 98 8.08 -4.56 3.19
C GLY A 98 8.27 -6.01 3.63
N ARG A 99 7.61 -6.39 4.72
CA ARG A 99 7.60 -7.75 5.22
C ARG A 99 6.18 -8.26 5.35
N ASN A 100 5.95 -9.54 5.06
CA ASN A 100 4.63 -10.17 5.15
C ASN A 100 3.55 -9.39 4.36
N LEU A 101 2.49 -8.91 4.99
CA LEU A 101 1.42 -8.13 4.36
C LEU A 101 1.95 -6.84 3.73
N ASP A 102 2.89 -6.16 4.37
CA ASP A 102 3.54 -4.95 3.84
C ASP A 102 4.29 -5.24 2.54
N TYR A 103 4.89 -6.43 2.36
CA TYR A 103 5.48 -6.81 1.09
C TYR A 103 4.42 -7.00 0.00
N ALA A 104 3.29 -7.62 0.32
CA ALA A 104 2.19 -7.77 -0.63
C ALA A 104 1.64 -6.40 -1.08
N VAL A 105 1.51 -5.44 -0.15
CA VAL A 105 1.10 -4.07 -0.48
C VAL A 105 2.20 -3.33 -1.26
N SER A 106 3.47 -3.60 -0.99
CA SER A 106 4.60 -3.06 -1.76
C SER A 106 4.53 -3.46 -3.23
N LEU A 107 4.14 -4.70 -3.54
CA LEU A 107 3.92 -5.17 -4.91
C LEU A 107 2.81 -4.36 -5.61
N GLU A 108 1.70 -4.11 -4.92
CA GLU A 108 0.60 -3.28 -5.46
C GLU A 108 1.03 -1.82 -5.66
N GLY A 109 1.74 -1.22 -4.70
CA GLY A 109 2.25 0.15 -4.82
C GLY A 109 3.20 0.30 -6.01
N SER A 110 4.14 -0.64 -6.17
CA SER A 110 5.05 -0.69 -7.32
C SER A 110 4.28 -0.85 -8.64
N LEU A 111 3.26 -1.73 -8.67
CA LEU A 111 2.43 -1.92 -9.85
C LEU A 111 1.70 -0.63 -10.25
N LYS A 112 1.05 0.03 -9.30
CA LYS A 112 0.34 1.30 -9.57
C LYS A 112 1.28 2.36 -10.13
N LEU A 113 2.46 2.51 -9.54
CA LEU A 113 3.44 3.48 -10.02
C LEU A 113 3.87 3.19 -11.46
N LYS A 114 4.18 1.93 -11.80
CA LYS A 114 4.54 1.52 -13.17
C LYS A 114 3.44 1.78 -14.18
N GLU A 115 2.19 1.45 -13.81
CA GLU A 115 1.05 1.56 -14.72
C GLU A 115 0.75 2.99 -15.15
N ILE A 116 0.95 3.97 -14.25
CA ILE A 116 0.46 5.33 -14.48
C ILE A 116 1.57 6.38 -14.67
N SER A 117 2.80 6.11 -14.21
CA SER A 117 3.92 7.05 -14.33
C SER A 117 5.03 6.59 -15.25
N TYR A 118 5.03 5.32 -15.66
CA TYR A 118 6.09 4.67 -16.46
C TYR A 118 7.47 4.65 -15.78
N ILE A 119 7.57 5.09 -14.52
CA ILE A 119 8.80 4.98 -13.74
C ILE A 119 9.05 3.49 -13.45
N HIS A 120 10.26 3.03 -13.70
CA HIS A 120 10.66 1.69 -13.29
C HIS A 120 10.56 1.55 -11.78
N SER A 121 9.85 0.55 -11.32
CA SER A 121 9.75 0.26 -9.88
C SER A 121 9.68 -1.22 -9.61
N GLU A 122 10.26 -1.64 -8.51
CA GLU A 122 10.26 -3.03 -8.06
C GLU A 122 9.96 -3.12 -6.56
N ALA A 123 9.31 -4.20 -6.17
CA ALA A 123 9.03 -4.49 -4.78
C ALA A 123 9.77 -5.73 -4.33
N TYR A 124 10.41 -5.65 -3.16
CA TYR A 124 11.18 -6.73 -2.57
C TYR A 124 10.73 -7.03 -1.14
N ALA A 125 10.77 -8.30 -0.78
CA ALA A 125 10.70 -8.66 0.62
C ALA A 125 11.94 -8.06 1.33
N ALA A 126 11.71 -7.19 2.31
CA ALA A 126 12.79 -6.39 2.92
C ALA A 126 13.95 -7.24 3.45
N GLY A 127 13.64 -8.46 3.98
CA GLY A 127 14.66 -9.39 4.45
C GLY A 127 15.53 -10.00 3.36
N GLU A 128 15.03 -10.04 2.11
CA GLU A 128 15.75 -10.64 0.97
C GLU A 128 16.63 -9.65 0.21
N LEU A 129 16.42 -8.34 0.45
CA LEU A 129 17.12 -7.29 -0.28
C LEU A 129 18.65 -7.43 -0.22
N LYS A 130 19.18 -7.80 0.95
CA LYS A 130 20.63 -8.00 1.17
C LYS A 130 21.27 -9.16 0.39
N HIS A 131 20.48 -10.07 -0.17
CA HIS A 131 20.96 -11.23 -0.89
C HIS A 131 21.29 -10.95 -2.37
N GLY A 132 21.41 -9.70 -2.75
CA GLY A 132 21.83 -9.29 -4.10
C GLY A 132 21.26 -7.95 -4.52
N THR A 133 19.93 -7.80 -4.46
CA THR A 133 19.19 -6.65 -5.00
C THR A 133 19.57 -5.32 -4.35
N ILE A 134 20.07 -5.33 -3.13
CA ILE A 134 20.57 -4.13 -2.45
C ILE A 134 21.71 -3.45 -3.23
N SER A 135 22.39 -4.17 -4.13
CA SER A 135 23.42 -3.60 -5.02
C SER A 135 22.86 -2.57 -6.01
N LEU A 136 21.56 -2.60 -6.29
CA LEU A 136 20.87 -1.64 -7.15
C LEU A 136 20.53 -0.32 -6.42
N ILE A 137 20.71 -0.29 -5.11
CA ILE A 137 20.50 0.93 -4.31
C ILE A 137 21.76 1.77 -4.39
N GLU A 138 21.64 2.93 -5.01
CA GLU A 138 22.67 3.94 -5.17
C GLU A 138 22.30 5.20 -4.37
N ASP A 139 23.26 6.12 -4.25
CA ASP A 139 23.04 7.40 -3.58
C ASP A 139 21.87 8.17 -4.23
N GLY A 140 20.92 8.61 -3.41
CA GLY A 140 19.70 9.30 -3.86
C GLY A 140 18.58 8.40 -4.39
N THR A 141 18.76 7.07 -4.43
CA THR A 141 17.67 6.14 -4.82
C THR A 141 16.51 6.23 -3.83
N LEU A 142 15.27 6.46 -4.31
CA LEU A 142 14.09 6.43 -3.46
C LEU A 142 13.72 4.99 -3.11
N VAL A 143 13.59 4.72 -1.82
CA VAL A 143 13.05 3.48 -1.27
C VAL A 143 11.81 3.79 -0.46
N VAL A 144 10.67 3.23 -0.87
CA VAL A 144 9.41 3.28 -0.12
C VAL A 144 9.35 2.06 0.80
N ALA A 145 9.46 2.28 2.09
CA ALA A 145 9.52 1.24 3.12
C ALA A 145 8.19 1.14 3.87
N LEU A 146 7.49 0.01 3.74
CA LEU A 146 6.26 -0.25 4.48
C LEU A 146 6.59 -0.99 5.77
N ALA A 147 6.20 -0.41 6.90
CA ALA A 147 6.46 -0.92 8.24
C ALA A 147 5.23 -0.70 9.13
N THR A 148 4.10 -1.34 8.78
CA THR A 148 2.83 -1.18 9.49
C THR A 148 2.55 -2.31 10.46
N GLY A 149 3.09 -3.51 10.22
CA GLY A 149 2.89 -4.68 11.07
C GLY A 149 3.74 -4.63 12.34
N LYS A 150 3.09 -4.62 13.50
CA LYS A 150 3.73 -4.49 14.84
C LYS A 150 4.86 -5.49 15.07
N ASN A 151 4.63 -6.76 14.76
CA ASN A 151 5.58 -7.85 15.05
C ASN A 151 6.84 -7.83 14.15
N LEU A 152 6.81 -7.09 13.04
CA LEU A 152 7.88 -7.03 12.06
C LEU A 152 8.49 -5.63 11.92
N PHE A 153 7.99 -4.67 12.67
CA PHE A 153 8.41 -3.27 12.62
C PHE A 153 9.93 -3.12 12.79
N ASP A 154 10.49 -3.60 13.89
CA ASP A 154 11.93 -3.48 14.19
C ASP A 154 12.82 -4.15 13.11
N LYS A 155 12.34 -5.26 12.55
CA LYS A 155 13.04 -5.94 11.45
C LYS A 155 13.03 -5.11 10.18
N THR A 156 11.92 -4.44 9.89
CA THR A 156 11.81 -3.54 8.74
C THR A 156 12.65 -2.29 8.95
N VAL A 157 12.65 -1.71 10.15
CA VAL A 157 13.55 -0.60 10.53
C VAL A 157 15.03 -0.97 10.34
N SER A 158 15.42 -2.20 10.70
CA SER A 158 16.78 -2.68 10.42
C SER A 158 17.10 -2.68 8.92
N ASN A 159 16.17 -3.12 8.07
CA ASN A 159 16.37 -3.09 6.61
C ASN A 159 16.37 -1.65 6.06
N VAL A 160 15.60 -0.74 6.65
CA VAL A 160 15.67 0.70 6.31
C VAL A 160 17.08 1.24 6.57
N LYS A 161 17.69 0.91 7.71
CA LYS A 161 19.09 1.30 8.01
C LYS A 161 20.09 0.73 7.01
N GLU A 162 19.87 -0.49 6.52
CA GLU A 162 20.72 -1.13 5.50
C GLU A 162 20.69 -0.35 4.17
N VAL A 163 19.52 0.05 3.67
CA VAL A 163 19.40 0.84 2.43
C VAL A 163 19.89 2.28 2.63
N LYS A 164 19.65 2.87 3.78
CA LYS A 164 20.20 4.20 4.16
C LYS A 164 21.72 4.21 4.14
N ALA A 165 22.37 3.15 4.63
CA ALA A 165 23.83 3.03 4.61
C ALA A 165 24.42 3.01 3.19
N ARG A 166 23.58 2.78 2.16
CA ARG A 166 23.96 2.86 0.74
C ARG A 166 23.56 4.17 0.07
N GLY A 167 23.09 5.16 0.84
CA GLY A 167 22.70 6.46 0.33
C GLY A 167 21.25 6.56 -0.15
N ALA A 168 20.40 5.57 0.12
CA ALA A 168 18.97 5.66 -0.21
C ALA A 168 18.30 6.83 0.51
N ILE A 169 17.36 7.47 -0.18
CA ILE A 169 16.35 8.33 0.43
C ILE A 169 15.16 7.45 0.77
N VAL A 170 14.69 7.49 2.00
CA VAL A 170 13.62 6.59 2.47
C VAL A 170 12.34 7.36 2.77
N MET A 171 11.25 6.94 2.12
CA MET A 171 9.88 7.26 2.48
C MET A 171 9.29 6.10 3.28
N GLY A 172 9.12 6.26 4.59
CA GLY A 172 8.48 5.28 5.45
C GLY A 172 6.97 5.43 5.46
N VAL A 173 6.24 4.32 5.34
CA VAL A 173 4.79 4.26 5.59
C VAL A 173 4.57 3.38 6.80
N THR A 174 3.94 3.92 7.85
CA THR A 174 3.79 3.25 9.13
C THR A 174 2.50 3.65 9.83
N THR A 175 2.14 2.97 10.91
CA THR A 175 1.00 3.40 11.75
C THR A 175 1.43 4.49 12.72
N GLU A 176 0.46 5.25 13.23
CA GLU A 176 0.68 6.30 14.23
C GLU A 176 1.33 5.77 15.52
N GLU A 177 1.18 4.47 15.80
CA GLU A 177 1.76 3.82 16.99
C GLU A 177 3.28 3.61 16.90
N HIS A 178 3.88 3.76 15.74
CA HIS A 178 5.30 3.48 15.49
C HIS A 178 6.11 4.78 15.32
N GLU A 179 6.45 5.40 16.45
CA GLU A 179 7.19 6.68 16.46
C GLU A 179 8.62 6.57 15.90
N HIS A 180 9.29 5.42 16.09
CA HIS A 180 10.69 5.24 15.69
C HIS A 180 10.96 5.20 14.17
N MET A 181 9.93 5.23 13.32
CA MET A 181 10.15 5.36 11.88
C MET A 181 10.71 6.74 11.54
N ASP A 182 10.30 7.78 12.26
CA ASP A 182 10.78 9.15 12.08
C ASP A 182 12.28 9.30 12.35
N ASP A 183 12.87 8.40 13.17
CA ASP A 183 14.30 8.42 13.49
C ASP A 183 15.18 7.88 12.35
N VAL A 184 14.62 7.11 11.42
CA VAL A 184 15.38 6.38 10.40
C VAL A 184 14.99 6.71 8.96
N ALA A 185 13.75 7.12 8.70
CA ALA A 185 13.28 7.53 7.38
C ALA A 185 13.55 9.03 7.15
N ASP A 186 13.71 9.42 5.89
CA ASP A 186 13.83 10.85 5.52
C ASP A 186 12.46 11.54 5.49
N TYR A 187 11.44 10.74 5.19
CA TYR A 187 10.04 11.15 5.16
C TYR A 187 9.18 10.04 5.74
N THR A 188 8.19 10.40 6.53
CA THR A 188 7.26 9.43 7.11
C THR A 188 5.81 9.80 6.78
N VAL A 189 5.06 8.83 6.29
CA VAL A 189 3.61 8.92 6.11
C VAL A 189 2.96 8.01 7.14
N LYS A 190 2.16 8.58 8.03
CA LYS A 190 1.46 7.84 9.09
C LYS A 190 0.03 7.54 8.67
N ILE A 191 -0.41 6.33 8.99
CA ILE A 191 -1.79 5.89 8.80
C ILE A 191 -2.43 5.54 10.15
N PRO A 192 -3.75 5.67 10.29
CA PRO A 192 -4.43 5.29 11.52
C PRO A 192 -4.21 3.82 11.88
N ALA A 193 -4.16 3.53 13.17
CA ALA A 193 -4.12 2.16 13.67
C ALA A 193 -5.41 1.41 13.33
N THR A 194 -5.29 0.12 13.04
CA THR A 194 -6.40 -0.78 12.75
C THR A 194 -6.01 -2.22 13.08
N HIS A 195 -6.95 -3.15 13.00
CA HIS A 195 -6.65 -4.57 13.13
C HIS A 195 -5.58 -4.99 12.10
N GLU A 196 -4.59 -5.79 12.51
CA GLU A 196 -3.41 -6.14 11.68
C GLU A 196 -3.79 -6.67 10.29
N MET A 197 -4.83 -7.50 10.20
CA MET A 197 -5.30 -8.04 8.92
C MET A 197 -5.92 -6.99 7.99
N LEU A 198 -6.31 -5.83 8.49
CA LEU A 198 -6.94 -4.75 7.73
C LEU A 198 -5.93 -3.66 7.29
N LEU A 199 -4.71 -3.69 7.82
CA LEU A 199 -3.65 -2.75 7.46
C LEU A 199 -3.44 -2.61 5.94
N PRO A 200 -3.50 -3.67 5.12
CA PRO A 200 -3.35 -3.53 3.67
C PRO A 200 -4.32 -2.54 3.03
N SER A 201 -5.56 -2.45 3.53
CA SER A 201 -6.57 -1.52 3.01
C SER A 201 -6.25 -0.05 3.29
N LEU A 202 -5.51 0.25 4.36
CA LEU A 202 -5.07 1.60 4.69
C LEU A 202 -3.69 1.92 4.11
N THR A 203 -2.76 0.96 4.18
CA THR A 203 -1.38 1.12 3.71
C THR A 203 -1.31 1.40 2.20
N VAL A 204 -2.23 0.86 1.41
CA VAL A 204 -2.27 1.08 -0.03
C VAL A 204 -2.66 2.52 -0.41
N ILE A 205 -3.41 3.23 0.43
CA ILE A 205 -3.95 4.57 0.11
C ILE A 205 -2.84 5.60 -0.15
N PRO A 206 -1.84 5.81 0.74
CA PRO A 206 -0.74 6.73 0.44
C PRO A 206 0.06 6.32 -0.80
N LEU A 207 0.16 5.02 -1.13
CA LEU A 207 0.85 4.57 -2.34
C LEU A 207 0.05 4.91 -3.61
N GLN A 208 -1.27 4.76 -3.58
CA GLN A 208 -2.16 5.16 -4.66
C GLN A 208 -2.12 6.68 -4.88
N LEU A 209 -2.12 7.47 -3.79
CA LEU A 209 -1.97 8.92 -3.86
C LEU A 209 -0.59 9.31 -4.44
N PHE A 210 0.48 8.67 -3.99
CA PHE A 210 1.83 8.93 -4.51
C PHE A 210 1.89 8.68 -6.03
N GLY A 211 1.44 7.51 -6.48
CA GLY A 211 1.39 7.20 -7.91
C GLY A 211 0.54 8.20 -8.70
N TYR A 212 -0.63 8.58 -8.17
CA TYR A 212 -1.53 9.56 -8.80
C TYR A 212 -0.85 10.93 -8.96
N TYR A 213 -0.22 11.47 -7.91
CA TYR A 213 0.44 12.77 -7.99
C TYR A 213 1.71 12.74 -8.85
N VAL A 214 2.48 11.64 -8.84
CA VAL A 214 3.60 11.45 -9.77
C VAL A 214 3.11 11.49 -11.22
N CYS A 215 2.00 10.80 -11.53
CA CYS A 215 1.39 10.80 -12.85
C CYS A 215 0.96 12.21 -13.28
N LEU A 216 0.30 12.97 -12.42
CA LEU A 216 -0.12 14.34 -12.71
C LEU A 216 1.05 15.25 -13.06
N LEU A 217 2.17 15.13 -12.33
CA LEU A 217 3.37 15.95 -12.57
C LEU A 217 4.09 15.55 -13.85
N TYR A 218 4.12 14.26 -14.16
CA TYR A 218 4.75 13.75 -15.38
C TYR A 218 3.95 14.07 -16.65
N THR A 219 2.62 14.05 -16.56
CA THR A 219 1.71 14.23 -17.70
C THR A 219 1.18 15.66 -17.84
N SER A 220 1.39 16.53 -16.86
CA SER A 220 1.00 17.94 -16.99
C SER A 220 1.80 18.58 -18.11
N PRO A 221 1.14 19.21 -19.11
CA PRO A 221 1.87 19.98 -20.11
C PRO A 221 2.71 21.05 -19.40
N SER A 222 3.99 21.11 -19.76
CA SER A 222 4.86 22.17 -19.28
C SER A 222 4.23 23.53 -19.59
N PRO A 223 4.34 24.54 -18.71
CA PRO A 223 3.94 25.91 -19.04
C PRO A 223 4.65 26.49 -20.28
N ARG A 224 5.62 25.73 -20.83
CA ARG A 224 6.30 26.07 -22.09
C ARG A 224 5.60 25.53 -23.35
N ASP A 225 4.58 24.68 -23.19
CA ASP A 225 3.83 24.05 -24.29
C ASP A 225 2.44 24.69 -24.49
N SER A 226 2.18 25.80 -23.80
CA SER A 226 0.97 26.62 -23.90
C SER A 226 1.23 27.96 -24.59
#